data_5672ef30d4252e87ac4377ebcfe5476c
#
_entry.id   5672ef30d4252e87ac4377ebcfe5476c
#
_cell.length_a   1.000
_cell.length_b   1.000
_cell.length_c   1.000
_cell.angle_alpha   90.00
_cell.angle_beta   90.00
_cell.angle_gamma   90.00
#
_symmetry.space_group_name_H-M   'P 1'
#
loop_
_entity.id
_entity.type
_entity.pdbx_description
1 polymer ?
#
loop_
_entity_poly.entity_id
_entity_poly.type
_entity_poly.pdbx_seq_one_letter_code
_entity_poly.pdbx_strand_id
1 'polypeptide(L)'
;MKMKKITTLATALALSLLMLTACNPTPSTSENSRNNGLSSPEDAYIQLSEYPRVDGSTANLPYMALVLSRTTGIPLEEAEKLVGVTTTQQAWDNLVNNNADILIVYEASEETIARLQDNYDDLEIIPIGVDGLVFVVNTENPIDNLTQEELVSIYTGEVTSWSEVGGSDVDIMPFQRVAGSGSQTMFLKLLMKGIAPMDAPTELVLAGMGGLIEEVASFDGSASAIGYSVYYYVTEMNQNPYLKILAVDGIDPTPETLGDGTYPLTNEYYVVIRADEPEGSPARMLRDWIISPEGVEALLDSGYVPVPIIAG
;
A
#
# COMPACT_ATOMS: atom_id res chain seq x y z
N MET A 1 44.47 -32.56 40.19
CA MET A 1 44.61 -33.76 41.01
C MET A 1 43.30 -34.52 41.01
N LYS A 2 43.37 -35.77 40.50
CA LYS A 2 42.37 -36.87 40.56
C LYS A 2 41.05 -36.76 39.79
N MET A 3 41.11 -37.39 38.63
CA MET A 3 39.99 -38.08 37.93
C MET A 3 39.37 -39.15 38.84
N LYS A 4 38.05 -39.34 38.72
CA LYS A 4 37.43 -40.65 38.96
C LYS A 4 36.46 -40.98 37.82
N LYS A 5 36.87 -41.96 37.05
CA LYS A 5 36.04 -42.77 36.14
C LYS A 5 35.23 -43.73 37.01
N ILE A 6 33.97 -43.97 36.71
CA ILE A 6 33.30 -45.23 37.01
C ILE A 6 32.47 -45.66 35.82
N THR A 7 32.59 -46.90 35.52
CA THR A 7 32.29 -47.71 34.37
C THR A 7 30.91 -48.39 34.48
N THR A 8 30.24 -48.52 33.33
CA THR A 8 29.44 -49.67 32.85
C THR A 8 28.50 -50.43 33.76
N LEU A 9 27.24 -50.60 33.33
CA LEU A 9 26.68 -51.96 33.18
C LEU A 9 25.55 -51.97 32.12
N ALA A 10 25.74 -52.81 31.13
CA ALA A 10 24.73 -53.19 30.12
C ALA A 10 23.92 -54.37 30.67
N THR A 11 22.63 -54.38 30.46
CA THR A 11 21.82 -55.61 30.50
C THR A 11 20.83 -55.60 29.34
N ALA A 12 21.09 -56.50 28.43
CA ALA A 12 20.17 -56.90 27.36
C ALA A 12 19.16 -57.89 27.96
N LEU A 13 17.89 -57.73 27.60
CA LEU A 13 16.89 -58.79 27.68
C LEU A 13 16.00 -58.76 26.45
N ALA A 14 16.17 -59.77 25.64
CA ALA A 14 15.31 -60.12 24.50
C ALA A 14 14.10 -60.95 24.99
N LEU A 15 12.96 -60.84 24.35
CA LEU A 15 11.87 -61.78 24.02
C LEU A 15 10.56 -60.96 23.99
N SER A 16 9.67 -61.08 23.09
CA SER A 16 9.18 -62.07 22.11
C SER A 16 8.11 -61.42 21.25
N LEU A 17 8.07 -61.82 20.06
CA LEU A 17 7.15 -61.53 18.97
C LEU A 17 5.73 -61.94 19.33
N LEU A 18 4.74 -61.01 19.23
CA LEU A 18 3.32 -61.35 19.04
C LEU A 18 2.72 -60.40 18.02
N MET A 19 2.49 -60.91 16.84
CA MET A 19 1.70 -60.26 15.79
C MET A 19 0.22 -60.19 16.22
N LEU A 20 -0.29 -58.99 16.40
CA LEU A 20 -1.73 -58.73 16.39
C LEU A 20 -1.99 -57.67 15.33
N THR A 21 -2.49 -58.11 14.21
CA THR A 21 -3.09 -57.25 13.17
C THR A 21 -4.34 -56.60 13.74
N ALA A 22 -4.21 -55.34 14.14
CA ALA A 22 -5.35 -54.48 14.41
C ALA A 22 -5.38 -53.40 13.32
N CYS A 23 -6.41 -53.47 12.46
CA CYS A 23 -6.81 -52.39 11.58
C CYS A 23 -7.14 -51.16 12.47
N ASN A 24 -6.26 -50.20 12.51
CA ASN A 24 -6.59 -48.84 12.97
C ASN A 24 -7.04 -48.03 11.76
N PRO A 25 -8.21 -47.37 11.81
CA PRO A 25 -8.53 -46.35 10.84
C PRO A 25 -7.64 -45.17 11.09
N THR A 26 -6.87 -44.79 10.11
CA THR A 26 -6.11 -43.52 10.04
C THR A 26 -7.09 -42.37 10.30
N PRO A 27 -6.83 -41.49 11.25
CA PRO A 27 -7.53 -40.21 11.27
C PRO A 27 -7.13 -39.47 10.00
N SER A 28 -8.10 -39.26 9.10
CA SER A 28 -7.98 -38.27 8.03
C SER A 28 -7.81 -36.91 8.73
N THR A 29 -6.62 -36.46 8.89
CA THR A 29 -6.34 -35.04 9.02
C THR A 29 -6.82 -34.42 7.72
N SER A 30 -8.03 -33.88 7.74
CA SER A 30 -8.43 -32.88 6.78
C SER A 30 -7.52 -31.67 7.04
N GLU A 31 -6.36 -31.64 6.40
CA GLU A 31 -5.69 -30.39 6.08
C GLU A 31 -6.72 -29.61 5.26
N ASN A 32 -7.36 -28.68 5.94
CA ASN A 32 -8.11 -27.61 5.34
C ASN A 32 -7.08 -26.69 4.66
N SER A 33 -6.43 -27.19 3.61
CA SER A 33 -5.82 -26.36 2.61
C SER A 33 -6.98 -25.56 2.02
N ARG A 34 -7.11 -24.32 2.46
CA ARG A 34 -7.76 -23.29 1.67
C ARG A 34 -6.95 -23.20 0.38
N ASN A 35 -7.22 -24.08 -0.56
CA ASN A 35 -6.88 -23.84 -1.95
C ASN A 35 -7.71 -22.62 -2.35
N ASN A 36 -7.12 -21.44 -2.16
CA ASN A 36 -7.50 -20.28 -2.93
C ASN A 36 -7.45 -20.72 -4.39
N GLY A 37 -8.59 -20.68 -5.07
CA GLY A 37 -8.79 -21.20 -6.42
C GLY A 37 -7.90 -20.51 -7.45
N LEU A 38 -6.59 -20.81 -7.38
CA LEU A 38 -5.64 -20.49 -8.43
C LEU A 38 -5.96 -21.47 -9.57
N SER A 39 -6.52 -20.94 -10.65
CA SER A 39 -6.56 -21.65 -11.92
C SER A 39 -5.14 -22.08 -12.29
N SER A 40 -5.00 -23.25 -12.90
CA SER A 40 -3.70 -23.64 -13.45
C SER A 40 -3.31 -22.63 -14.56
N PRO A 41 -2.03 -22.48 -14.89
CA PRO A 41 -1.62 -21.59 -15.99
C PRO A 41 -2.29 -21.91 -17.34
N GLU A 42 -2.82 -23.13 -17.51
CA GLU A 42 -3.58 -23.55 -18.69
C GLU A 42 -5.01 -22.99 -18.69
N ASP A 43 -5.58 -22.69 -17.51
CA ASP A 43 -6.91 -22.12 -17.32
C ASP A 43 -6.85 -20.60 -16.97
N ALA A 44 -5.71 -19.95 -17.21
CA ALA A 44 -5.50 -18.54 -16.90
C ALA A 44 -6.53 -17.64 -17.59
N TYR A 45 -7.01 -16.63 -16.86
CA TYR A 45 -7.90 -15.61 -17.43
C TYR A 45 -7.21 -14.78 -18.51
N ILE A 46 -5.91 -14.48 -18.32
CA ILE A 46 -5.03 -13.87 -19.31
C ILE A 46 -3.74 -14.69 -19.33
N GLN A 47 -3.27 -15.11 -20.54
CA GLN A 47 -1.99 -15.77 -20.64
C GLN A 47 -0.86 -14.80 -20.27
N LEU A 48 0.15 -15.27 -19.51
CA LEU A 48 1.26 -14.41 -19.06
C LEU A 48 1.98 -13.72 -20.22
N SER A 49 2.09 -14.39 -21.37
CA SER A 49 2.71 -13.83 -22.59
C SER A 49 1.89 -12.71 -23.23
N GLU A 50 0.62 -12.57 -22.88
CA GLU A 50 -0.30 -11.57 -23.40
C GLU A 50 -0.67 -10.53 -22.32
N TYR A 51 -0.06 -10.65 -21.12
CA TYR A 51 -0.36 -9.74 -20.02
C TYR A 51 -0.04 -8.30 -20.41
N PRO A 52 -0.97 -7.34 -20.20
CA PRO A 52 -0.76 -5.96 -20.63
C PRO A 52 0.36 -5.29 -19.80
N ARG A 53 0.93 -4.23 -20.35
CA ARG A 53 1.91 -3.41 -19.64
C ARG A 53 1.17 -2.59 -18.57
N VAL A 54 1.32 -3.00 -17.32
CA VAL A 54 0.70 -2.33 -16.17
C VAL A 54 1.70 -1.38 -15.55
N ASP A 55 1.27 -0.15 -15.24
CA ASP A 55 2.04 0.82 -14.46
C ASP A 55 1.15 1.40 -13.34
N GLY A 56 1.72 2.17 -12.43
CA GLY A 56 0.93 2.72 -11.34
C GLY A 56 1.73 3.40 -10.25
N SER A 57 1.12 3.48 -9.08
CA SER A 57 1.72 4.07 -7.89
C SER A 57 2.37 3.01 -7.00
N THR A 58 3.46 3.37 -6.33
CA THR A 58 4.22 2.44 -5.47
C THR A 58 3.35 1.73 -4.44
N ALA A 59 2.40 2.43 -3.83
CA ALA A 59 1.52 1.83 -2.83
C ALA A 59 0.50 0.84 -3.42
N ASN A 60 0.40 0.67 -4.74
CA ASN A 60 -0.47 -0.32 -5.38
C ASN A 60 0.25 -1.62 -5.77
N LEU A 61 1.58 -1.71 -5.57
CA LEU A 61 2.38 -2.88 -5.96
C LEU A 61 1.86 -4.21 -5.42
N PRO A 62 1.49 -4.36 -4.13
CA PRO A 62 1.00 -5.64 -3.61
C PRO A 62 -0.29 -6.10 -4.29
N TYR A 63 -1.22 -5.17 -4.54
CA TYR A 63 -2.44 -5.48 -5.28
C TYR A 63 -2.16 -5.87 -6.74
N MET A 64 -1.27 -5.13 -7.42
CA MET A 64 -0.85 -5.46 -8.80
C MET A 64 -0.25 -6.86 -8.89
N ALA A 65 0.57 -7.25 -7.92
CA ALA A 65 1.15 -8.60 -7.86
C ALA A 65 0.07 -9.68 -7.68
N LEU A 66 -0.91 -9.44 -6.80
CA LEU A 66 -2.01 -10.37 -6.60
C LEU A 66 -2.92 -10.46 -7.82
N VAL A 67 -3.21 -9.35 -8.49
CA VAL A 67 -3.95 -9.31 -9.76
C VAL A 67 -3.22 -10.12 -10.84
N LEU A 68 -1.92 -9.91 -11.02
CA LEU A 68 -1.11 -10.70 -11.96
C LEU A 68 -1.16 -12.19 -11.61
N SER A 69 -0.95 -12.55 -10.34
CA SER A 69 -1.00 -13.94 -9.90
C SER A 69 -2.36 -14.60 -10.18
N ARG A 70 -3.45 -13.95 -9.81
CA ARG A 70 -4.81 -14.51 -9.94
C ARG A 70 -5.29 -14.60 -11.39
N THR A 71 -4.91 -13.65 -12.21
CA THR A 71 -5.35 -13.62 -13.62
C THR A 71 -4.52 -14.52 -14.53
N THR A 72 -3.25 -14.80 -14.16
CA THR A 72 -2.34 -15.62 -14.98
C THR A 72 -2.07 -17.01 -14.40
N GLY A 73 -2.44 -17.25 -13.14
CA GLY A 73 -2.17 -18.51 -12.44
C GLY A 73 -0.72 -18.74 -12.00
N ILE A 74 0.19 -17.73 -12.12
CA ILE A 74 1.54 -17.85 -11.60
C ILE A 74 1.57 -17.66 -10.07
N PRO A 75 2.54 -18.24 -9.35
CA PRO A 75 2.67 -18.02 -7.91
C PRO A 75 2.83 -16.53 -7.56
N LEU A 76 2.27 -16.09 -6.43
CA LEU A 76 2.36 -14.70 -5.98
C LEU A 76 3.82 -14.23 -5.84
N GLU A 77 4.70 -15.07 -5.27
CA GLU A 77 6.13 -14.74 -5.14
C GLU A 77 6.83 -14.49 -6.51
N GLU A 78 6.34 -15.12 -7.58
CA GLU A 78 6.83 -14.87 -8.94
C GLU A 78 6.23 -13.57 -9.48
N ALA A 79 4.94 -13.34 -9.27
CA ALA A 79 4.25 -12.11 -9.65
C ALA A 79 4.87 -10.87 -9.01
N GLU A 80 5.23 -10.92 -7.73
CA GLU A 80 5.92 -9.84 -7.00
C GLU A 80 7.26 -9.44 -7.64
N LYS A 81 7.95 -10.37 -8.28
CA LYS A 81 9.22 -10.09 -8.98
C LYS A 81 9.02 -9.50 -10.38
N LEU A 82 7.84 -9.69 -10.96
CA LEU A 82 7.52 -9.25 -12.31
C LEU A 82 6.83 -7.89 -12.34
N VAL A 83 6.09 -7.53 -11.29
CA VAL A 83 5.43 -6.22 -11.22
C VAL A 83 6.44 -5.12 -10.92
N GLY A 84 6.21 -3.96 -11.50
CA GLY A 84 6.99 -2.77 -11.25
C GLY A 84 6.15 -1.54 -11.56
N VAL A 85 6.53 -0.43 -10.96
CA VAL A 85 5.87 0.86 -11.20
C VAL A 85 6.91 1.95 -11.40
N THR A 86 6.49 3.02 -12.06
CA THR A 86 7.29 4.24 -12.15
C THR A 86 6.96 5.17 -10.97
N THR A 87 6.36 6.29 -11.22
CA THR A 87 5.78 7.19 -10.22
C THR A 87 4.36 7.52 -10.65
N THR A 88 3.53 8.03 -9.74
CA THR A 88 2.16 8.41 -10.08
C THR A 88 2.11 9.28 -11.32
N GLN A 89 2.90 10.35 -11.37
CA GLN A 89 2.96 11.24 -12.53
C GLN A 89 3.43 10.53 -13.80
N GLN A 90 4.51 9.76 -13.72
CA GLN A 90 5.08 9.07 -14.88
C GLN A 90 4.15 7.98 -15.41
N ALA A 91 3.37 7.31 -14.54
CA ALA A 91 2.39 6.30 -14.95
C ALA A 91 1.30 6.93 -15.84
N TRP A 92 0.77 8.08 -15.47
CA TRP A 92 -0.18 8.83 -16.32
C TRP A 92 0.44 9.19 -17.68
N ASP A 93 1.69 9.66 -17.70
CA ASP A 93 2.42 9.94 -18.93
C ASP A 93 2.63 8.68 -19.78
N ASN A 94 2.95 7.56 -19.13
CA ASN A 94 3.19 6.30 -19.84
C ASN A 94 1.92 5.78 -20.53
N LEU A 95 0.75 5.91 -19.89
CA LEU A 95 -0.52 5.50 -20.50
C LEU A 95 -0.83 6.32 -21.76
N VAL A 96 -0.75 7.65 -21.66
CA VAL A 96 -1.05 8.56 -22.78
C VAL A 96 -0.05 8.41 -23.92
N ASN A 97 1.23 8.17 -23.60
CA ASN A 97 2.28 7.96 -24.61
C ASN A 97 2.39 6.50 -25.10
N ASN A 98 1.42 5.64 -24.77
CA ASN A 98 1.38 4.23 -25.15
C ASN A 98 2.62 3.42 -24.68
N ASN A 99 3.19 3.79 -23.55
CA ASN A 99 4.23 3.03 -22.84
C ASN A 99 3.66 2.10 -21.75
N ALA A 100 2.42 2.34 -21.33
CA ALA A 100 1.59 1.45 -20.52
C ALA A 100 0.25 1.20 -21.23
N ASP A 101 -0.42 0.11 -20.91
CA ASP A 101 -1.72 -0.27 -21.48
C ASP A 101 -2.85 -0.06 -20.48
N ILE A 102 -2.54 -0.16 -19.18
CA ILE A 102 -3.46 -0.01 -18.07
C ILE A 102 -2.71 0.51 -16.84
N LEU A 103 -3.37 1.30 -16.02
CA LEU A 103 -2.83 1.77 -14.74
C LEU A 103 -3.64 1.26 -13.54
N ILE A 104 -2.92 1.05 -12.43
CA ILE A 104 -3.48 0.99 -11.08
C ILE A 104 -2.80 2.12 -10.29
N VAL A 105 -3.49 3.24 -10.09
CA VAL A 105 -2.82 4.51 -9.82
C VAL A 105 -3.65 5.44 -8.93
N TYR A 106 -2.97 6.27 -8.12
CA TYR A 106 -3.61 7.43 -7.48
C TYR A 106 -3.92 8.53 -8.50
N GLU A 107 -4.77 9.46 -8.11
CA GLU A 107 -5.20 10.57 -8.93
C GLU A 107 -4.02 11.35 -9.54
N ALA A 108 -4.22 11.82 -10.77
CA ALA A 108 -3.32 12.75 -11.42
C ALA A 108 -3.34 14.13 -10.72
N SER A 109 -2.18 14.77 -10.58
CA SER A 109 -2.13 16.15 -10.10
C SER A 109 -2.78 17.10 -11.11
N GLU A 110 -3.25 18.27 -10.65
CA GLU A 110 -3.78 19.31 -11.53
C GLU A 110 -2.79 19.70 -12.64
N GLU A 111 -1.49 19.75 -12.32
CA GLU A 111 -0.43 19.98 -13.31
C GLU A 111 -0.37 18.85 -14.34
N THR A 112 -0.49 17.60 -13.91
CA THR A 112 -0.52 16.44 -14.82
C THR A 112 -1.75 16.49 -15.71
N ILE A 113 -2.94 16.74 -15.16
CA ILE A 113 -4.19 16.87 -15.93
C ILE A 113 -4.06 17.99 -16.97
N ALA A 114 -3.59 19.17 -16.55
CA ALA A 114 -3.40 20.32 -17.46
C ALA A 114 -2.40 20.03 -18.57
N ARG A 115 -1.38 19.23 -18.31
CA ARG A 115 -0.36 18.84 -19.31
C ARG A 115 -0.88 17.77 -20.28
N LEU A 116 -1.69 16.83 -19.80
CA LEU A 116 -2.29 15.79 -20.63
C LEU A 116 -3.43 16.31 -21.52
N GLN A 117 -4.09 17.39 -21.09
CA GLN A 117 -5.18 18.06 -21.84
C GLN A 117 -6.25 17.07 -22.37
N ASP A 118 -6.57 17.18 -23.66
CA ASP A 118 -7.59 16.35 -24.32
C ASP A 118 -7.34 14.84 -24.15
N ASN A 119 -6.07 14.42 -24.04
CA ASN A 119 -5.73 13.01 -23.83
C ASN A 119 -6.20 12.48 -22.46
N TYR A 120 -6.40 13.34 -21.47
CA TYR A 120 -6.95 12.93 -20.18
C TYR A 120 -8.44 12.63 -20.28
N ASP A 121 -9.17 13.39 -21.08
CA ASP A 121 -10.60 13.22 -21.32
C ASP A 121 -10.91 11.95 -22.12
N ASP A 122 -9.91 11.44 -22.87
CA ASP A 122 -9.98 10.19 -23.64
C ASP A 122 -9.62 8.93 -22.79
N LEU A 123 -9.55 9.06 -21.47
CA LEU A 123 -9.29 7.94 -20.57
C LEU A 123 -10.58 7.48 -19.87
N GLU A 124 -10.66 6.17 -19.68
CA GLU A 124 -11.65 5.55 -18.81
C GLU A 124 -11.03 5.37 -17.42
N ILE A 125 -11.50 6.16 -16.45
CA ILE A 125 -10.99 6.25 -15.08
C ILE A 125 -12.05 5.69 -14.15
N ILE A 126 -11.78 4.54 -13.52
CA ILE A 126 -12.74 3.85 -12.66
C ILE A 126 -12.16 3.75 -11.25
N PRO A 127 -12.83 4.27 -10.20
CA PRO A 127 -12.39 4.11 -8.84
C PRO A 127 -12.51 2.65 -8.40
N ILE A 128 -11.49 2.11 -7.75
CA ILE A 128 -11.46 0.73 -7.28
C ILE A 128 -11.24 0.63 -5.77
N GLY A 129 -10.60 1.60 -5.15
CA GLY A 129 -10.37 1.59 -3.72
C GLY A 129 -10.18 2.99 -3.15
N VAL A 130 -10.12 3.03 -1.82
CA VAL A 130 -9.92 4.25 -1.03
C VAL A 130 -8.66 4.09 -0.20
N ASP A 131 -7.87 5.16 -0.10
CA ASP A 131 -6.75 5.26 0.82
C ASP A 131 -6.79 6.62 1.54
N GLY A 132 -6.02 6.77 2.61
CA GLY A 132 -5.95 7.99 3.40
C GLY A 132 -4.60 8.69 3.29
N LEU A 133 -4.61 10.01 3.19
CA LEU A 133 -3.42 10.81 3.50
C LEU A 133 -3.25 10.81 5.02
N VAL A 134 -2.16 10.23 5.51
CA VAL A 134 -1.87 10.13 6.94
C VAL A 134 -0.61 10.90 7.29
N PHE A 135 -0.58 11.46 8.50
CA PHE A 135 0.57 12.14 9.07
C PHE A 135 1.28 11.24 10.07
N VAL A 136 2.60 11.23 9.99
CA VAL A 136 3.44 10.38 10.82
C VAL A 136 4.44 11.22 11.59
N VAL A 137 4.66 10.83 12.83
CA VAL A 137 5.68 11.39 13.73
C VAL A 137 6.43 10.25 14.40
N ASN A 138 7.57 10.53 15.00
CA ASN A 138 8.25 9.56 15.85
C ASN A 138 7.42 9.26 17.10
N THR A 139 7.49 8.02 17.58
CA THR A 139 6.77 7.58 18.81
C THR A 139 7.14 8.36 20.07
N GLU A 140 8.30 9.05 20.09
CA GLU A 140 8.70 9.93 21.17
C GLU A 140 7.99 11.31 21.16
N ASN A 141 7.36 11.70 20.05
CA ASN A 141 6.54 12.89 19.98
C ASN A 141 5.27 12.69 20.82
N PRO A 142 4.92 13.58 21.77
CA PRO A 142 3.75 13.40 22.64
C PRO A 142 2.40 13.66 21.96
N ILE A 143 2.39 14.21 20.73
CA ILE A 143 1.17 14.53 20.00
C ILE A 143 0.57 13.26 19.41
N ASP A 144 -0.72 13.04 19.59
CA ASP A 144 -1.48 11.91 19.02
C ASP A 144 -2.55 12.36 18.01
N ASN A 145 -2.87 13.66 17.98
CA ASN A 145 -3.87 14.24 17.10
C ASN A 145 -3.50 15.67 16.72
N LEU A 146 -3.81 16.03 15.49
CA LEU A 146 -3.80 17.42 15.01
C LEU A 146 -5.08 17.70 14.23
N THR A 147 -5.54 18.94 14.31
CA THR A 147 -6.61 19.41 13.42
C THR A 147 -6.06 19.70 12.02
N GLN A 148 -6.93 19.71 11.01
CA GLN A 148 -6.53 20.14 9.66
C GLN A 148 -5.99 21.58 9.66
N GLU A 149 -6.51 22.48 10.50
CA GLU A 149 -6.03 23.85 10.63
C GLU A 149 -4.61 23.91 11.17
N GLU A 150 -4.30 23.12 12.21
CA GLU A 150 -2.94 23.03 12.78
C GLU A 150 -1.96 22.44 11.75
N LEU A 151 -2.36 21.38 11.02
CA LEU A 151 -1.56 20.82 9.96
C LEU A 151 -1.26 21.85 8.86
N VAL A 152 -2.26 22.61 8.40
CA VAL A 152 -2.06 23.69 7.43
C VAL A 152 -1.08 24.73 7.98
N SER A 153 -1.26 25.16 9.24
CA SER A 153 -0.40 26.17 9.87
C SER A 153 1.06 25.69 10.01
N ILE A 154 1.27 24.40 10.30
CA ILE A 154 2.61 23.77 10.31
C ILE A 154 3.22 23.82 8.89
N TYR A 155 2.50 23.37 7.88
CA TYR A 155 3.04 23.29 6.52
C TYR A 155 3.09 24.63 5.78
N THR A 156 2.45 25.67 6.28
CA THR A 156 2.66 27.07 5.82
C THR A 156 3.79 27.79 6.58
N GLY A 157 4.28 27.19 7.68
CA GLY A 157 5.32 27.79 8.54
C GLY A 157 4.77 28.85 9.50
N GLU A 158 3.46 28.94 9.70
CA GLU A 158 2.84 29.79 10.71
C GLU A 158 3.05 29.22 12.12
N VAL A 159 3.00 27.90 12.28
CA VAL A 159 3.35 27.16 13.48
C VAL A 159 4.69 26.50 13.26
N THR A 160 5.66 26.81 14.10
CA THR A 160 7.06 26.36 13.98
C THR A 160 7.57 25.57 15.16
N SER A 161 6.85 25.55 16.28
CA SER A 161 7.17 24.76 17.48
C SER A 161 6.02 23.85 17.87
N TRP A 162 6.36 22.63 18.26
CA TRP A 162 5.36 21.67 18.80
C TRP A 162 4.63 22.20 20.04
N SER A 163 5.25 23.11 20.81
CA SER A 163 4.60 23.71 21.98
C SER A 163 3.38 24.56 21.61
N GLU A 164 3.28 25.05 20.40
CA GLU A 164 2.13 25.84 19.92
C GLU A 164 0.89 24.97 19.68
N VAL A 165 1.09 23.67 19.50
CA VAL A 165 0.01 22.68 19.31
C VAL A 165 -0.08 21.66 20.45
N GLY A 166 0.46 22.00 21.63
CA GLY A 166 0.36 21.21 22.85
C GLY A 166 1.45 20.15 23.04
N GLY A 167 2.48 20.14 22.20
CA GLY A 167 3.65 19.28 22.30
C GLY A 167 4.80 19.84 23.12
N SER A 168 5.99 19.29 22.93
CA SER A 168 7.22 19.72 23.58
C SER A 168 7.73 21.05 22.99
N ASP A 169 8.58 21.76 23.73
CA ASP A 169 9.23 23.02 23.28
C ASP A 169 10.43 22.68 22.38
N VAL A 170 10.13 22.19 21.17
CA VAL A 170 11.08 21.89 20.11
C VAL A 170 10.53 22.34 18.76
N ASP A 171 11.42 22.70 17.84
CA ASP A 171 11.04 23.14 16.49
C ASP A 171 10.43 21.99 15.69
N ILE A 172 9.47 22.31 14.82
CA ILE A 172 8.87 21.35 13.90
C ILE A 172 9.69 21.28 12.62
N MET A 173 9.97 20.06 12.16
CA MET A 173 10.64 19.77 10.89
C MET A 173 9.64 19.10 9.93
N PRO A 174 8.91 19.88 9.11
CA PRO A 174 7.87 19.34 8.23
C PRO A 174 8.48 18.84 6.92
N PHE A 175 8.59 17.52 6.80
CA PHE A 175 9.04 16.87 5.57
C PHE A 175 7.96 16.92 4.49
N GLN A 176 8.36 17.14 3.25
CA GLN A 176 7.49 17.15 2.09
C GLN A 176 7.97 16.14 1.04
N ARG A 177 7.11 15.88 0.07
CA ARG A 177 7.41 15.00 -1.07
C ARG A 177 7.63 15.85 -2.33
N VAL A 178 8.37 15.28 -3.27
CA VAL A 178 8.55 15.92 -4.58
C VAL A 178 7.21 16.08 -5.30
N ALA A 179 7.13 17.13 -6.11
CA ALA A 179 5.98 17.35 -6.98
C ALA A 179 5.70 16.11 -7.88
N GLY A 180 4.43 15.83 -8.14
CA GLY A 180 4.00 14.69 -8.95
C GLY A 180 4.03 13.32 -8.26
N SER A 181 4.43 13.24 -6.97
CA SER A 181 4.17 12.02 -6.19
C SER A 181 2.71 11.94 -5.75
N GLY A 182 2.14 10.71 -5.66
CA GLY A 182 0.74 10.54 -5.26
C GLY A 182 0.41 11.15 -3.90
N SER A 183 1.27 10.94 -2.89
CA SER A 183 1.07 11.54 -1.56
C SER A 183 1.17 13.07 -1.56
N GLN A 184 2.02 13.66 -2.42
CA GLN A 184 2.07 15.12 -2.58
C GLN A 184 0.80 15.65 -3.23
N THR A 185 0.28 14.95 -4.22
CA THR A 185 -0.99 15.31 -4.88
C THR A 185 -2.14 15.29 -3.87
N MET A 186 -2.24 14.22 -3.07
CA MET A 186 -3.24 14.12 -2.00
C MET A 186 -3.07 15.23 -0.96
N PHE A 187 -1.84 15.52 -0.53
CA PHE A 187 -1.54 16.58 0.42
C PHE A 187 -2.01 17.95 -0.07
N LEU A 188 -1.69 18.31 -1.31
CA LEU A 188 -2.09 19.59 -1.90
C LEU A 188 -3.61 19.68 -2.09
N LYS A 189 -4.25 18.59 -2.53
CA LYS A 189 -5.69 18.55 -2.79
C LYS A 189 -6.52 18.51 -1.50
N LEU A 190 -6.21 17.58 -0.59
CA LEU A 190 -7.07 17.25 0.55
C LEU A 190 -6.86 18.17 1.74
N LEU A 191 -5.59 18.51 2.02
CA LEU A 191 -5.26 19.36 3.16
C LEU A 191 -5.09 20.82 2.74
N MET A 192 -4.18 21.11 1.79
CA MET A 192 -3.82 22.50 1.47
C MET A 192 -4.89 23.24 0.68
N LYS A 193 -5.71 22.56 -0.12
CA LYS A 193 -6.91 23.13 -0.81
C LYS A 193 -6.64 24.47 -1.49
N GLY A 194 -5.51 24.57 -2.19
CA GLY A 194 -5.08 25.79 -2.89
C GLY A 194 -4.20 26.75 -2.06
N ILE A 195 -4.00 26.48 -0.78
CA ILE A 195 -3.02 27.19 0.04
C ILE A 195 -1.62 26.66 -0.33
N ALA A 196 -0.69 27.57 -0.65
CA ALA A 196 0.68 27.17 -0.94
C ALA A 196 1.39 26.74 0.35
N PRO A 197 1.98 25.54 0.41
CA PRO A 197 2.86 25.20 1.52
C PRO A 197 4.13 26.05 1.48
N MET A 198 4.83 26.13 2.60
CA MET A 198 6.13 26.79 2.67
C MET A 198 7.14 26.11 1.72
N ASP A 199 8.10 26.87 1.21
CA ASP A 199 9.25 26.32 0.51
C ASP A 199 10.09 25.52 1.52
N ALA A 200 9.96 24.19 1.47
CA ALA A 200 10.77 23.35 2.34
C ALA A 200 12.24 23.36 1.92
N PRO A 201 13.21 23.40 2.88
CA PRO A 201 14.60 23.14 2.58
C PRO A 201 14.77 21.84 1.78
N THR A 202 15.76 21.80 0.88
CA THR A 202 15.95 20.67 -0.05
C THR A 202 16.08 19.33 0.68
N GLU A 203 16.71 19.33 1.86
CA GLU A 203 16.88 18.16 2.72
C GLU A 203 15.55 17.62 3.31
N LEU A 204 14.52 18.45 3.36
CA LEU A 204 13.19 18.07 3.82
C LEU A 204 12.24 17.68 2.66
N VAL A 205 12.72 17.65 1.41
CA VAL A 205 11.94 17.24 0.22
C VAL A 205 12.44 15.88 -0.27
N LEU A 206 11.64 14.85 -0.08
CA LEU A 206 12.04 13.48 -0.34
C LEU A 206 11.38 12.88 -1.58
N ALA A 207 12.21 12.27 -2.43
CA ALA A 207 11.77 11.68 -3.68
C ALA A 207 11.00 10.36 -3.47
N GLY A 208 11.48 9.52 -2.54
CA GLY A 208 10.91 8.20 -2.27
C GLY A 208 9.95 8.19 -1.08
N MET A 209 8.92 7.36 -1.14
CA MET A 209 7.98 7.18 -0.03
C MET A 209 8.67 6.59 1.21
N GLY A 210 9.50 5.55 1.02
CA GLY A 210 10.28 4.93 2.08
C GLY A 210 11.28 5.90 2.72
N GLY A 211 11.92 6.75 1.93
CA GLY A 211 12.86 7.75 2.45
C GLY A 211 12.22 8.71 3.45
N LEU A 212 10.99 9.17 3.20
CA LEU A 212 10.28 10.04 4.16
C LEU A 212 10.00 9.29 5.48
N ILE A 213 9.53 8.05 5.40
CA ILE A 213 9.27 7.22 6.57
C ILE A 213 10.55 6.99 7.38
N GLU A 214 11.67 6.68 6.72
CA GLU A 214 12.96 6.47 7.36
C GLU A 214 13.49 7.74 8.02
N GLU A 215 13.40 8.89 7.35
CA GLU A 215 13.87 10.16 7.89
C GLU A 215 13.08 10.59 9.14
N VAL A 216 11.74 10.49 9.10
CA VAL A 216 10.91 10.82 10.28
C VAL A 216 11.17 9.84 11.42
N ALA A 217 11.42 8.56 11.13
CA ALA A 217 11.72 7.55 12.14
C ALA A 217 13.11 7.70 12.78
N SER A 218 14.11 8.11 11.99
CA SER A 218 15.53 8.13 12.39
C SER A 218 16.04 9.51 12.77
N PHE A 219 15.23 10.57 12.63
CA PHE A 219 15.68 11.93 12.87
C PHE A 219 16.25 12.09 14.29
N ASP A 220 17.51 12.53 14.38
CA ASP A 220 18.20 12.74 15.65
C ASP A 220 17.61 13.96 16.38
N GLY A 221 16.82 13.73 17.39
CA GLY A 221 15.92 14.70 17.99
C GLY A 221 14.47 14.37 17.75
N SER A 222 14.26 13.16 17.34
CA SER A 222 13.07 12.33 17.07
C SER A 222 11.68 12.96 17.25
N ALA A 223 11.49 13.85 18.25
CA ALA A 223 10.22 14.52 18.50
C ALA A 223 9.92 15.68 17.53
N SER A 224 10.88 16.15 16.70
CA SER A 224 10.72 17.35 15.86
C SER A 224 10.12 17.07 14.49
N ALA A 225 10.35 15.89 13.91
CA ALA A 225 9.94 15.57 12.56
C ALA A 225 8.44 15.28 12.45
N ILE A 226 7.81 15.78 11.38
CA ILE A 226 6.50 15.36 10.88
C ILE A 226 6.60 15.13 9.38
N GLY A 227 5.94 14.09 8.91
CA GLY A 227 5.82 13.78 7.49
C GLY A 227 4.44 13.24 7.14
N TYR A 228 4.20 12.96 5.87
CA TYR A 228 2.95 12.36 5.42
C TYR A 228 3.20 11.28 4.37
N SER A 229 2.27 10.34 4.34
CA SER A 229 2.26 9.24 3.37
C SER A 229 0.82 8.82 3.11
N VAL A 230 0.64 7.70 2.43
CA VAL A 230 -0.66 7.05 2.32
C VAL A 230 -0.79 5.95 3.35
N TYR A 231 -1.99 5.76 3.88
CA TYR A 231 -2.27 4.83 4.99
C TYR A 231 -1.76 3.42 4.70
N TYR A 232 -2.12 2.86 3.56
CA TYR A 232 -1.71 1.51 3.18
C TYR A 232 -0.18 1.33 3.19
N TYR A 233 0.55 2.31 2.68
CA TYR A 233 2.02 2.22 2.64
C TYR A 233 2.63 2.17 4.04
N VAL A 234 2.12 2.95 4.98
CA VAL A 234 2.64 3.02 6.35
C VAL A 234 2.28 1.77 7.15
N THR A 235 1.06 1.24 6.97
CA THR A 235 0.54 0.13 7.78
C THR A 235 0.90 -1.24 7.24
N GLU A 236 0.98 -1.41 5.91
CA GLU A 236 1.14 -2.71 5.29
C GLU A 236 2.50 -2.91 4.60
N MET A 237 3.05 -1.88 3.96
CA MET A 237 4.27 -2.03 3.16
C MET A 237 5.54 -1.64 3.90
N ASN A 238 5.49 -0.65 4.79
CA ASN A 238 6.66 -0.10 5.47
C ASN A 238 6.35 0.19 6.95
N GLN A 239 6.01 -0.86 7.68
CA GLN A 239 5.77 -0.77 9.11
C GLN A 239 7.08 -0.41 9.83
N ASN A 240 7.07 0.67 10.59
CA ASN A 240 8.21 1.12 11.37
C ASN A 240 7.82 1.31 12.84
N PRO A 241 8.42 0.57 13.78
CA PRO A 241 8.04 0.61 15.20
C PRO A 241 8.38 1.94 15.89
N TYR A 242 9.17 2.79 15.25
CA TYR A 242 9.51 4.12 15.78
C TYR A 242 8.58 5.22 15.28
N LEU A 243 7.58 4.87 14.47
CA LEU A 243 6.58 5.81 13.96
C LEU A 243 5.21 5.54 14.55
N LYS A 244 4.46 6.59 14.70
CA LYS A 244 3.01 6.54 14.93
C LYS A 244 2.29 7.44 13.92
N ILE A 245 1.08 7.03 13.57
CA ILE A 245 0.17 7.80 12.75
C ILE A 245 -0.66 8.69 13.67
N LEU A 246 -0.83 9.96 13.28
CA LEU A 246 -1.67 10.90 14.01
C LEU A 246 -3.14 10.76 13.59
N ALA A 247 -4.04 10.90 14.56
CA ALA A 247 -5.43 11.22 14.26
C ALA A 247 -5.52 12.62 13.63
N VAL A 248 -6.53 12.83 12.79
CA VAL A 248 -6.86 14.14 12.22
C VAL A 248 -8.28 14.52 12.62
N ASP A 249 -8.43 15.70 13.20
CA ASP A 249 -9.70 16.17 13.76
C ASP A 249 -10.32 15.19 14.78
N GLY A 250 -9.45 14.45 15.51
CA GLY A 250 -9.85 13.45 16.49
C GLY A 250 -10.29 12.11 15.91
N ILE A 251 -10.08 11.87 14.62
CA ILE A 251 -10.45 10.63 13.93
C ILE A 251 -9.18 9.88 13.53
N ASP A 252 -9.05 8.64 14.02
CA ASP A 252 -7.97 7.75 13.63
C ASP A 252 -8.19 7.22 12.21
N PRO A 253 -7.14 7.17 11.35
CA PRO A 253 -7.23 6.48 10.07
C PRO A 253 -7.22 4.97 10.31
N THR A 254 -8.31 4.34 9.97
CA THR A 254 -8.50 2.88 10.00
C THR A 254 -9.18 2.42 8.72
N PRO A 255 -9.14 1.13 8.35
CA PRO A 255 -9.89 0.65 7.18
C PRO A 255 -11.38 1.00 7.27
N GLU A 256 -11.97 1.02 8.48
CA GLU A 256 -13.37 1.38 8.71
C GLU A 256 -13.61 2.87 8.42
N THR A 257 -12.82 3.77 9.06
CA THR A 257 -13.00 5.23 8.92
C THR A 257 -12.61 5.74 7.53
N LEU A 258 -11.73 5.03 6.81
CA LEU A 258 -11.43 5.27 5.41
C LEU A 258 -12.60 4.84 4.52
N GLY A 259 -13.12 3.62 4.74
CA GLY A 259 -14.16 3.03 3.92
C GLY A 259 -15.52 3.71 4.05
N ASP A 260 -15.87 4.22 5.24
CA ASP A 260 -17.12 4.94 5.47
C ASP A 260 -17.00 6.47 5.26
N GLY A 261 -15.77 6.96 5.00
CA GLY A 261 -15.49 8.37 4.72
C GLY A 261 -15.52 9.27 5.96
N THR A 262 -15.48 8.73 7.18
CA THR A 262 -15.39 9.55 8.40
C THR A 262 -14.01 10.13 8.60
N TYR A 263 -12.93 9.45 8.15
CA TYR A 263 -11.60 10.04 8.13
C TYR A 263 -11.54 11.16 7.08
N PRO A 264 -11.14 12.40 7.43
CA PRO A 264 -11.38 13.56 6.57
C PRO A 264 -10.48 13.66 5.34
N LEU A 265 -9.35 12.92 5.31
CA LEU A 265 -8.34 13.03 4.26
C LEU A 265 -8.26 11.75 3.43
N THR A 266 -9.41 11.27 2.96
CA THR A 266 -9.52 10.10 2.07
C THR A 266 -9.43 10.49 0.61
N ASN A 267 -8.87 9.62 -0.21
CA ASN A 267 -8.84 9.74 -1.67
C ASN A 267 -8.99 8.36 -2.31
N GLU A 268 -9.64 8.34 -3.46
CA GLU A 268 -9.75 7.15 -4.28
C GLU A 268 -8.45 6.88 -5.04
N TYR A 269 -8.26 5.63 -5.44
CA TYR A 269 -7.31 5.25 -6.49
C TYR A 269 -8.04 4.39 -7.53
N TYR A 270 -7.45 4.30 -8.71
CA TYR A 270 -8.20 4.01 -9.92
C TYR A 270 -7.52 2.90 -10.73
N VAL A 271 -8.35 2.15 -11.47
CA VAL A 271 -7.92 1.48 -12.68
C VAL A 271 -8.20 2.41 -13.86
N VAL A 272 -7.21 2.56 -14.76
CA VAL A 272 -7.32 3.49 -15.89
C VAL A 272 -6.85 2.80 -17.17
N ILE A 273 -7.65 2.93 -18.23
CA ILE A 273 -7.31 2.53 -19.60
C ILE A 273 -7.64 3.65 -20.59
N ARG A 274 -7.15 3.57 -21.81
CA ARG A 274 -7.64 4.43 -22.89
C ARG A 274 -9.08 4.05 -23.25
N ALA A 275 -9.94 5.01 -23.50
CA ALA A 275 -11.36 4.78 -23.80
C ALA A 275 -11.56 4.03 -25.15
N ASP A 276 -10.64 4.21 -26.09
CA ASP A 276 -10.62 3.54 -27.39
C ASP A 276 -9.93 2.16 -27.38
N GLU A 277 -9.54 1.67 -26.21
CA GLU A 277 -8.94 0.34 -26.07
C GLU A 277 -9.87 -0.73 -26.66
N PRO A 278 -9.41 -1.60 -27.58
CA PRO A 278 -10.28 -2.54 -28.28
C PRO A 278 -11.02 -3.50 -27.35
N GLU A 279 -12.24 -3.85 -27.71
CA GLU A 279 -12.98 -4.94 -27.05
C GLU A 279 -12.18 -6.25 -27.10
N GLY A 280 -12.07 -6.92 -25.94
CA GLY A 280 -11.30 -8.16 -25.82
C GLY A 280 -9.79 -8.01 -25.83
N SER A 281 -9.26 -6.78 -25.84
CA SER A 281 -7.82 -6.57 -25.60
C SER A 281 -7.44 -7.01 -24.18
N PRO A 282 -6.19 -7.44 -23.95
CA PRO A 282 -5.72 -7.81 -22.62
C PRO A 282 -5.89 -6.71 -21.57
N ALA A 283 -5.72 -5.44 -21.94
CA ALA A 283 -5.92 -4.31 -21.05
C ALA A 283 -7.39 -4.17 -20.60
N ARG A 284 -8.33 -4.30 -21.56
CA ARG A 284 -9.77 -4.25 -21.25
C ARG A 284 -10.21 -5.48 -20.44
N MET A 285 -9.72 -6.67 -20.79
CA MET A 285 -9.99 -7.88 -20.01
C MET A 285 -9.49 -7.73 -18.56
N LEU A 286 -8.27 -7.20 -18.36
CA LEU A 286 -7.71 -6.99 -17.04
C LEU A 286 -8.51 -5.95 -16.24
N ARG A 287 -8.91 -4.82 -16.87
CA ARG A 287 -9.79 -3.83 -16.27
C ARG A 287 -11.12 -4.46 -15.82
N ASP A 288 -11.74 -5.26 -16.68
CA ASP A 288 -13.02 -5.92 -16.40
C ASP A 288 -12.89 -6.91 -15.21
N TRP A 289 -11.77 -7.63 -15.15
CA TRP A 289 -11.48 -8.49 -14.02
C TRP A 289 -11.26 -7.69 -12.72
N ILE A 290 -10.53 -6.59 -12.77
CA ILE A 290 -10.25 -5.73 -11.59
C ILE A 290 -11.55 -5.20 -10.98
N ILE A 291 -12.53 -4.81 -11.79
CA ILE A 291 -13.81 -4.30 -11.31
C ILE A 291 -14.86 -5.38 -11.05
N SER A 292 -14.52 -6.66 -11.28
CA SER A 292 -15.40 -7.80 -10.99
C SER A 292 -15.44 -8.12 -9.49
N PRO A 293 -16.38 -8.97 -9.03
CA PRO A 293 -16.38 -9.45 -7.65
C PRO A 293 -15.05 -10.11 -7.24
N GLU A 294 -14.40 -10.86 -8.14
CA GLU A 294 -13.11 -11.49 -7.92
C GLU A 294 -11.97 -10.47 -7.74
N GLY A 295 -12.00 -9.39 -8.52
CA GLY A 295 -11.06 -8.28 -8.38
C GLY A 295 -11.23 -7.53 -7.06
N VAL A 296 -12.47 -7.31 -6.63
CA VAL A 296 -12.77 -6.71 -5.31
C VAL A 296 -12.33 -7.64 -4.17
N GLU A 297 -12.53 -8.97 -4.29
CA GLU A 297 -12.03 -9.94 -3.32
C GLU A 297 -10.50 -9.89 -3.24
N ALA A 298 -9.82 -9.82 -4.38
CA ALA A 298 -8.36 -9.66 -4.44
C ALA A 298 -7.89 -8.37 -3.75
N LEU A 299 -8.65 -7.29 -3.91
CA LEU A 299 -8.36 -6.02 -3.26
C LEU A 299 -8.44 -6.16 -1.73
N LEU A 300 -9.51 -6.75 -1.22
CA LEU A 300 -9.70 -7.02 0.20
C LEU A 300 -8.62 -7.96 0.76
N ASP A 301 -8.28 -9.03 0.03
CA ASP A 301 -7.24 -9.97 0.44
C ASP A 301 -5.84 -9.34 0.50
N SER A 302 -5.62 -8.27 -0.26
CA SER A 302 -4.40 -7.45 -0.21
C SER A 302 -4.39 -6.43 0.94
N GLY A 303 -5.48 -6.33 1.73
CA GLY A 303 -5.60 -5.37 2.84
C GLY A 303 -6.02 -3.96 2.44
N TYR A 304 -6.39 -3.75 1.17
CA TYR A 304 -6.90 -2.45 0.72
C TYR A 304 -8.39 -2.28 1.04
N VAL A 305 -8.80 -1.01 1.07
CA VAL A 305 -10.20 -0.63 1.28
C VAL A 305 -10.86 -0.42 -0.08
N PRO A 306 -11.86 -1.24 -0.47
CA PRO A 306 -12.57 -1.03 -1.73
C PRO A 306 -13.45 0.22 -1.65
N VAL A 307 -13.73 0.83 -2.81
CA VAL A 307 -14.80 1.83 -2.89
C VAL A 307 -16.13 1.20 -2.48
N PRO A 308 -17.02 1.92 -1.77
CA PRO A 308 -18.34 1.43 -1.48
C PRO A 308 -19.05 1.06 -2.79
N ILE A 309 -19.46 -0.20 -2.94
CA ILE A 309 -20.29 -0.60 -4.08
C ILE A 309 -21.63 0.07 -3.89
N ILE A 310 -21.84 1.18 -4.61
CA ILE A 310 -23.18 1.77 -4.71
C ILE A 310 -23.98 0.78 -5.57
N ALA A 311 -24.77 -0.06 -4.89
CA ALA A 311 -25.72 -0.92 -5.57
C ALA A 311 -26.69 -0.03 -6.35
N GLY A 312 -26.50 0.04 -7.67
CA GLY A 312 -27.34 0.76 -8.61
C GLY A 312 -28.68 0.05 -8.84
#